data_9df5128bc23ea75fdcdb0359ae0eba1b
#
_entry.id   9df5128bc23ea75fdcdb0359ae0eba1b
#
_cell.length_a   1.000
_cell.length_b   1.000
_cell.length_c   1.000
_cell.angle_alpha   90.00
_cell.angle_beta   90.00
_cell.angle_gamma   90.00
#
_symmetry.space_group_name_H-M   'P 1'
#
loop_
_entity.id
_entity.type
_entity.pdbx_description
1 polymer ?
#
loop_
_entity_poly.entity_id
_entity_poly.type
_entity_poly.pdbx_seq_one_letter_code
_entity_poly.pdbx_strand_id
1 'polypeptide(L)'
;MSNVDHAEIAKFEALAHRWWDRESEFKPLHDINPMRVNWIDERAKLAGKKVLDVGCGGGILSEAMALRGATVTGIDMGEAPLAVAQLHQLESGVQVQYRQITAEALAEEMPGQFDVVTCLEMLEHVPDPSSVIRACFKMVKPGGQVFFSTINRNPKSYLFAIIGAEYILKLMPRGTHDFKKFIRPSELGAWARTAGLAVKDIIGLTYNPLTKHYKLAADVDVNYMVQTLREE
;
A
#
# COMPACT_ATOMS: atom_id res chain seq x y z
N MET A 1 -14.61 -18.00 -4.00
CA MET A 1 -14.56 -17.49 -2.61
C MET A 1 -14.04 -16.06 -2.67
N SER A 2 -14.54 -15.17 -1.83
CA SER A 2 -14.05 -13.78 -1.76
C SER A 2 -12.61 -13.78 -1.23
N ASN A 3 -11.70 -12.99 -1.85
CA ASN A 3 -10.32 -12.80 -1.39
C ASN A 3 -10.25 -11.73 -0.28
N VAL A 4 -11.09 -11.88 0.75
CA VAL A 4 -11.27 -10.92 1.84
C VAL A 4 -11.10 -11.64 3.18
N ASP A 5 -10.23 -11.12 4.04
CA ASP A 5 -10.08 -11.54 5.44
C ASP A 5 -10.84 -10.56 6.34
N HIS A 6 -12.06 -10.94 6.73
CA HIS A 6 -12.92 -10.10 7.56
C HIS A 6 -12.33 -9.80 8.95
N ALA A 7 -11.47 -10.68 9.48
CA ALA A 7 -10.82 -10.45 10.76
C ALA A 7 -9.75 -9.35 10.64
N GLU A 8 -9.03 -9.29 9.52
CA GLU A 8 -8.09 -8.20 9.24
C GLU A 8 -8.83 -6.87 9.07
N ILE A 9 -9.92 -6.83 8.29
CA ILE A 9 -10.74 -5.63 8.11
C ILE A 9 -11.21 -5.09 9.47
N ALA A 10 -11.76 -5.95 10.32
CA ALA A 10 -12.26 -5.54 11.65
C ALA A 10 -11.18 -4.89 12.53
N LYS A 11 -9.92 -5.28 12.42
CA LYS A 11 -8.80 -4.63 13.14
C LYS A 11 -8.63 -3.17 12.72
N PHE A 12 -8.64 -2.90 11.40
CA PHE A 12 -8.49 -1.54 10.88
C PHE A 12 -9.73 -0.69 11.13
N GLU A 13 -10.92 -1.27 11.05
CA GLU A 13 -12.17 -0.58 11.38
C GLU A 13 -12.20 -0.08 12.83
N ALA A 14 -11.75 -0.90 13.77
CA ALA A 14 -11.69 -0.52 15.18
C ALA A 14 -10.78 0.70 15.45
N LEU A 15 -9.78 0.93 14.63
CA LEU A 15 -8.80 2.01 14.76
C LEU A 15 -9.06 3.18 13.80
N ALA A 16 -10.04 3.09 12.91
CA ALA A 16 -10.25 4.04 11.81
C ALA A 16 -10.34 5.50 12.28
N HIS A 17 -11.00 5.77 13.40
CA HIS A 17 -11.16 7.12 13.96
C HIS A 17 -9.84 7.82 14.31
N ARG A 18 -8.72 7.09 14.38
CA ARG A 18 -7.38 7.62 14.66
C ARG A 18 -6.47 7.69 13.44
N TRP A 19 -6.99 7.42 12.25
CA TRP A 19 -6.18 7.28 11.02
C TRP A 19 -5.33 8.51 10.72
N TRP A 20 -5.86 9.71 10.94
CA TRP A 20 -5.18 10.97 10.69
C TRP A 20 -4.51 11.59 11.93
N ASP A 21 -4.63 10.95 13.11
CA ASP A 21 -3.89 11.31 14.30
C ASP A 21 -2.41 10.87 14.14
N ARG A 22 -1.53 11.82 13.94
CA ARG A 22 -0.09 11.59 13.71
C ARG A 22 0.67 11.06 14.93
N GLU A 23 0.04 10.98 16.09
CA GLU A 23 0.60 10.37 17.30
C GLU A 23 -0.05 9.01 17.60
N SER A 24 -0.92 8.53 16.71
CA SER A 24 -1.58 7.22 16.81
C SER A 24 -0.71 6.06 16.31
N GLU A 25 -1.33 4.88 16.25
CA GLU A 25 -0.77 3.67 15.66
C GLU A 25 -0.45 3.85 14.16
N PHE A 26 -1.06 4.82 13.50
CA PHE A 26 -0.82 5.14 12.08
C PHE A 26 0.34 6.12 11.85
N LYS A 27 1.00 6.61 12.94
CA LYS A 27 2.18 7.46 12.84
C LYS A 27 3.25 6.94 11.85
N PRO A 28 3.61 5.65 11.85
CA PRO A 28 4.58 5.14 10.89
C PRO A 28 4.16 5.37 9.43
N LEU A 29 2.86 5.22 9.11
CA LEU A 29 2.36 5.47 7.76
C LEU A 29 2.51 6.95 7.37
N HIS A 30 2.23 7.87 8.29
CA HIS A 30 2.43 9.31 8.06
C HIS A 30 3.90 9.66 7.85
N ASP A 31 4.80 9.07 8.66
CA ASP A 31 6.24 9.35 8.60
C ASP A 31 6.86 8.86 7.28
N ILE A 32 6.41 7.70 6.76
CA ILE A 32 6.97 7.11 5.54
C ILE A 32 6.28 7.60 4.25
N ASN A 33 5.07 8.15 4.33
CA ASN A 33 4.29 8.54 3.16
C ASN A 33 5.00 9.53 2.23
N PRO A 34 5.69 10.59 2.73
CA PRO A 34 6.43 11.50 1.86
C PRO A 34 7.49 10.81 0.99
N MET A 35 8.20 9.83 1.55
CA MET A 35 9.22 9.08 0.82
C MET A 35 8.59 8.16 -0.24
N ARG A 36 7.48 7.49 0.10
CA ARG A 36 6.73 6.63 -0.81
C ARG A 36 6.20 7.41 -2.00
N VAL A 37 5.47 8.49 -1.74
CA VAL A 37 4.87 9.28 -2.81
C VAL A 37 5.91 9.99 -3.67
N ASN A 38 7.05 10.44 -3.10
CA ASN A 38 8.16 11.00 -3.87
C ASN A 38 8.78 9.94 -4.80
N TRP A 39 9.06 8.74 -4.28
CA TRP A 39 9.63 7.65 -5.05
C TRP A 39 8.73 7.20 -6.21
N ILE A 40 7.40 7.18 -5.98
CA ILE A 40 6.40 6.90 -7.01
C ILE A 40 6.35 8.03 -8.05
N ASP A 41 6.28 9.29 -7.60
CA ASP A 41 6.16 10.44 -8.47
C ASP A 41 7.39 10.65 -9.37
N GLU A 42 8.59 10.43 -8.84
CA GLU A 42 9.84 10.46 -9.62
C GLU A 42 9.81 9.51 -10.82
N ARG A 43 9.14 8.34 -10.68
CA ARG A 43 9.09 7.27 -11.68
C ARG A 43 7.87 7.35 -12.59
N ALA A 44 6.72 7.69 -12.04
CA ALA A 44 5.44 7.66 -12.74
C ALA A 44 4.99 9.03 -13.25
N LYS A 45 5.54 10.15 -12.71
CA LYS A 45 5.11 11.51 -13.05
C LYS A 45 3.60 11.67 -12.89
N LEU A 46 3.16 11.72 -11.63
CA LEU A 46 1.75 11.62 -11.24
C LEU A 46 0.84 12.71 -11.80
N ALA A 47 1.38 13.91 -12.09
CA ALA A 47 0.59 15.03 -12.61
C ALA A 47 -0.16 14.64 -13.90
N GLY A 48 -1.50 14.80 -13.87
CA GLY A 48 -2.39 14.48 -15.00
C GLY A 48 -2.67 12.96 -15.20
N LYS A 49 -2.11 12.10 -14.36
CA LYS A 49 -2.33 10.64 -14.45
C LYS A 49 -3.62 10.20 -13.74
N LYS A 50 -4.26 9.16 -14.29
CA LYS A 50 -5.30 8.41 -13.58
C LYS A 50 -4.64 7.35 -12.71
N VAL A 51 -4.84 7.46 -11.40
CA VAL A 51 -4.19 6.60 -10.40
C VAL A 51 -5.24 5.80 -9.64
N LEU A 52 -4.96 4.52 -9.43
CA LEU A 52 -5.72 3.66 -8.52
C LEU A 52 -4.87 3.37 -7.29
N ASP A 53 -5.44 3.55 -6.11
CA ASP A 53 -4.84 3.16 -4.83
C ASP A 53 -5.63 1.98 -4.23
N VAL A 54 -5.03 0.79 -4.23
CA VAL A 54 -5.65 -0.46 -3.77
C VAL A 54 -5.28 -0.71 -2.31
N GLY A 55 -6.31 -0.83 -1.46
CA GLY A 55 -6.13 -0.87 -0.01
C GLY A 55 -5.79 0.52 0.53
N CYS A 56 -6.56 1.54 0.10
CA CYS A 56 -6.24 2.94 0.40
C CYS A 56 -6.45 3.32 1.88
N GLY A 57 -7.16 2.48 2.67
CA GLY A 57 -7.48 2.75 4.06
C GLY A 57 -8.11 4.12 4.26
N GLY A 58 -7.60 4.90 5.20
CA GLY A 58 -8.04 6.28 5.47
C GLY A 58 -7.49 7.35 4.53
N GLY A 59 -6.87 6.98 3.39
CA GLY A 59 -6.59 7.89 2.28
C GLY A 59 -5.25 8.64 2.32
N ILE A 60 -4.33 8.32 3.23
CA ILE A 60 -3.05 9.06 3.41
C ILE A 60 -2.25 9.13 2.09
N LEU A 61 -2.09 8.00 1.38
CA LEU A 61 -1.37 7.96 0.11
C LEU A 61 -2.21 8.56 -1.01
N SER A 62 -3.49 8.23 -1.08
CA SER A 62 -4.42 8.71 -2.09
C SER A 62 -4.45 10.24 -2.16
N GLU A 63 -4.61 10.93 -1.02
CA GLU A 63 -4.59 12.39 -0.97
C GLU A 63 -3.22 12.97 -1.36
N ALA A 64 -2.13 12.34 -0.90
CA ALA A 64 -0.79 12.78 -1.26
C ALA A 64 -0.50 12.67 -2.76
N MET A 65 -1.06 11.67 -3.46
CA MET A 65 -0.97 11.56 -4.93
C MET A 65 -1.86 12.57 -5.64
N ALA A 66 -3.05 12.83 -5.12
CA ALA A 66 -3.94 13.86 -5.66
C ALA A 66 -3.34 15.27 -5.53
N LEU A 67 -2.67 15.58 -4.42
CA LEU A 67 -1.90 16.83 -4.23
C LEU A 67 -0.77 17.01 -5.26
N ARG A 68 -0.30 15.93 -5.89
CA ARG A 68 0.65 15.96 -7.02
C ARG A 68 -0.02 16.07 -8.39
N GLY A 69 -1.32 16.35 -8.42
CA GLY A 69 -2.08 16.55 -9.65
C GLY A 69 -2.57 15.28 -10.32
N ALA A 70 -2.58 14.15 -9.62
CA ALA A 70 -3.22 12.92 -10.11
C ALA A 70 -4.74 12.97 -9.94
N THR A 71 -5.47 12.30 -10.83
CA THR A 71 -6.88 11.94 -10.63
C THR A 71 -6.91 10.58 -9.95
N VAL A 72 -7.24 10.54 -8.67
CA VAL A 72 -7.10 9.34 -7.84
C VAL A 72 -8.44 8.69 -7.57
N THR A 73 -8.48 7.36 -7.74
CA THR A 73 -9.51 6.46 -7.19
C THR A 73 -8.87 5.64 -6.08
N GLY A 74 -9.42 5.67 -4.88
CA GLY A 74 -9.03 4.82 -3.75
C GLY A 74 -10.05 3.73 -3.51
N ILE A 75 -9.60 2.49 -3.32
CA ILE A 75 -10.48 1.37 -2.96
C ILE A 75 -10.02 0.67 -1.70
N ASP A 76 -10.98 0.30 -0.87
CA ASP A 76 -10.77 -0.48 0.34
C ASP A 76 -12.01 -1.32 0.64
N MET A 77 -11.90 -2.32 1.51
CA MET A 77 -13.04 -3.10 1.99
C MET A 77 -13.56 -2.62 3.34
N GLY A 78 -12.78 -1.85 4.10
CA GLY A 78 -13.18 -1.26 5.38
C GLY A 78 -14.08 -0.04 5.18
N GLU A 79 -15.31 -0.12 5.68
CA GLU A 79 -16.26 1.00 5.62
C GLU A 79 -15.80 2.18 6.46
N ALA A 80 -15.36 1.93 7.70
CA ALA A 80 -14.93 2.99 8.61
C ALA A 80 -13.65 3.71 8.14
N PRO A 81 -12.57 3.06 7.64
CA PRO A 81 -11.45 3.73 7.00
C PRO A 81 -11.88 4.62 5.83
N LEU A 82 -12.74 4.13 4.94
CA LEU A 82 -13.23 4.91 3.80
C LEU A 82 -14.06 6.13 4.25
N ALA A 83 -14.89 5.99 5.27
CA ALA A 83 -15.63 7.12 5.83
C ALA A 83 -14.69 8.21 6.39
N VAL A 84 -13.60 7.80 7.06
CA VAL A 84 -12.57 8.72 7.54
C VAL A 84 -11.85 9.40 6.37
N ALA A 85 -11.50 8.66 5.31
CA ALA A 85 -10.90 9.23 4.11
C ALA A 85 -11.81 10.26 3.43
N GLN A 86 -13.12 9.96 3.33
CA GLN A 86 -14.13 10.87 2.78
C GLN A 86 -14.31 12.15 3.64
N LEU A 87 -14.20 12.04 4.96
CA LEU A 87 -14.26 13.20 5.84
C LEU A 87 -13.01 14.07 5.73
N HIS A 88 -11.82 13.44 5.75
CA HIS A 88 -10.57 14.19 5.70
C HIS A 88 -10.36 14.94 4.39
N GLN A 89 -10.80 14.39 3.25
CA GLN A 89 -10.73 15.13 1.98
C GLN A 89 -11.57 16.41 1.98
N LEU A 90 -12.64 16.51 2.80
CA LEU A 90 -13.39 17.77 2.95
C LEU A 90 -12.57 18.81 3.71
N GLU A 91 -11.74 18.39 4.67
CA GLU A 91 -10.87 19.28 5.43
C GLU A 91 -9.66 19.72 4.59
N SER A 92 -9.05 18.77 3.85
CA SER A 92 -7.85 19.02 3.02
C SER A 92 -8.17 19.73 1.71
N GLY A 93 -9.42 19.74 1.27
CA GLY A 93 -9.85 20.28 -0.03
C GLY A 93 -9.40 19.47 -1.24
N VAL A 94 -8.83 18.28 -1.03
CA VAL A 94 -8.41 17.37 -2.08
C VAL A 94 -9.59 16.53 -2.55
N GLN A 95 -9.61 16.14 -3.82
CA GLN A 95 -10.65 15.29 -4.37
C GLN A 95 -10.09 13.91 -4.73
N VAL A 96 -10.63 12.87 -4.09
CA VAL A 96 -10.35 11.46 -4.37
C VAL A 96 -11.68 10.73 -4.49
N GLN A 97 -11.81 9.83 -5.46
CA GLN A 97 -12.98 8.98 -5.59
C GLN A 97 -12.79 7.72 -4.75
N TYR A 98 -13.41 7.66 -3.57
CA TYR A 98 -13.35 6.48 -2.71
C TYR A 98 -14.49 5.51 -3.00
N ARG A 99 -14.15 4.18 -3.06
CA ARG A 99 -15.14 3.11 -3.32
C ARG A 99 -14.88 1.90 -2.41
N GLN A 100 -15.94 1.35 -1.84
CA GLN A 100 -15.89 0.08 -1.11
C GLN A 100 -16.05 -1.07 -2.10
N ILE A 101 -14.93 -1.63 -2.57
CA ILE A 101 -14.91 -2.70 -3.58
C ILE A 101 -13.58 -3.44 -3.50
N THR A 102 -13.57 -4.75 -3.81
CA THR A 102 -12.33 -5.52 -3.93
C THR A 102 -11.57 -5.18 -5.22
N ALA A 103 -10.27 -5.39 -5.23
CA ALA A 103 -9.44 -5.20 -6.43
C ALA A 103 -9.93 -6.08 -7.59
N GLU A 104 -10.30 -7.32 -7.30
CA GLU A 104 -10.78 -8.27 -8.30
C GLU A 104 -12.10 -7.81 -8.93
N ALA A 105 -13.05 -7.33 -8.12
CA ALA A 105 -14.33 -6.84 -8.64
C ALA A 105 -14.13 -5.57 -9.49
N LEU A 106 -13.31 -4.63 -9.01
CA LEU A 106 -13.00 -3.43 -9.80
C LEU A 106 -12.28 -3.76 -11.11
N ALA A 107 -11.45 -4.80 -11.13
CA ALA A 107 -10.75 -5.24 -12.35
C ALA A 107 -11.70 -5.75 -13.44
N GLU A 108 -12.89 -6.24 -13.09
CA GLU A 108 -13.93 -6.59 -14.05
C GLU A 108 -14.67 -5.33 -14.59
N GLU A 109 -14.82 -4.30 -13.74
CA GLU A 109 -15.50 -3.06 -14.13
C GLU A 109 -14.61 -2.10 -14.94
N MET A 110 -13.32 -2.01 -14.57
CA MET A 110 -12.40 -0.96 -15.07
C MET A 110 -11.08 -1.54 -15.62
N PRO A 111 -11.10 -2.48 -16.57
CA PRO A 111 -9.85 -3.02 -17.12
C PRO A 111 -9.11 -1.96 -17.95
N GLY A 112 -7.80 -1.85 -17.76
CA GLY A 112 -6.92 -0.96 -18.52
C GLY A 112 -7.26 0.53 -18.41
N GLN A 113 -7.78 0.99 -17.28
CA GLN A 113 -8.21 2.39 -17.11
C GLN A 113 -7.16 3.29 -16.44
N PHE A 114 -6.21 2.72 -15.70
CA PHE A 114 -5.29 3.48 -14.88
C PHE A 114 -3.89 3.56 -15.48
N ASP A 115 -3.28 4.73 -15.42
CA ASP A 115 -1.89 4.94 -15.82
C ASP A 115 -0.93 4.38 -14.76
N VAL A 116 -1.34 4.48 -13.49
CA VAL A 116 -0.59 4.03 -12.32
C VAL A 116 -1.53 3.30 -11.36
N VAL A 117 -1.05 2.20 -10.79
CA VAL A 117 -1.72 1.49 -9.69
C VAL A 117 -0.77 1.40 -8.52
N THR A 118 -1.22 1.72 -7.31
CA THR A 118 -0.52 1.50 -6.04
C THR A 118 -1.24 0.44 -5.22
N CYS A 119 -0.49 -0.43 -4.57
CA CYS A 119 -0.99 -1.42 -3.61
C CYS A 119 0.08 -1.57 -2.52
N LEU A 120 -0.01 -0.70 -1.50
CA LEU A 120 1.03 -0.57 -0.48
C LEU A 120 0.52 -1.05 0.89
N GLU A 121 1.29 -1.92 1.55
CA GLU A 121 0.97 -2.51 2.87
C GLU A 121 -0.42 -3.18 2.92
N MET A 122 -0.81 -3.86 1.84
CA MET A 122 -2.13 -4.48 1.72
C MET A 122 -2.04 -5.98 1.44
N LEU A 123 -1.01 -6.41 0.68
CA LEU A 123 -0.88 -7.79 0.21
C LEU A 123 -0.76 -8.82 1.34
N GLU A 124 -0.16 -8.46 2.48
CA GLU A 124 -0.05 -9.29 3.68
C GLU A 124 -1.37 -9.47 4.43
N HIS A 125 -2.41 -8.71 4.08
CA HIS A 125 -3.72 -8.73 4.76
C HIS A 125 -4.79 -9.53 4.00
N VAL A 126 -4.46 -10.09 2.84
CA VAL A 126 -5.40 -10.87 2.03
C VAL A 126 -5.04 -12.37 1.99
N PRO A 127 -6.03 -13.26 1.79
CA PRO A 127 -5.78 -14.70 1.66
C PRO A 127 -4.92 -15.10 0.45
N ASP A 128 -5.11 -14.46 -0.71
CA ASP A 128 -4.36 -14.70 -1.96
C ASP A 128 -3.79 -13.39 -2.53
N PRO A 129 -2.56 -12.99 -2.15
CA PRO A 129 -1.90 -11.81 -2.70
C PRO A 129 -1.74 -11.87 -4.23
N SER A 130 -1.55 -13.06 -4.80
CA SER A 130 -1.35 -13.22 -6.24
C SER A 130 -2.61 -12.84 -7.05
N SER A 131 -3.81 -13.03 -6.47
CA SER A 131 -5.07 -12.58 -7.06
C SER A 131 -5.14 -11.06 -7.17
N VAL A 132 -4.77 -10.35 -6.11
CA VAL A 132 -4.71 -8.87 -6.12
C VAL A 132 -3.72 -8.36 -7.16
N ILE A 133 -2.53 -8.99 -7.26
CA ILE A 133 -1.50 -8.60 -8.26
C ILE A 133 -2.05 -8.78 -9.69
N ARG A 134 -2.77 -9.88 -9.97
CA ARG A 134 -3.44 -10.09 -11.27
C ARG A 134 -4.53 -9.03 -11.54
N ALA A 135 -5.28 -8.64 -10.51
CA ALA A 135 -6.27 -7.57 -10.62
C ALA A 135 -5.61 -6.23 -10.94
N CYS A 136 -4.52 -5.88 -10.26
CA CYS A 136 -3.72 -4.67 -10.56
C CYS A 136 -3.22 -4.67 -12.01
N PHE A 137 -2.67 -5.81 -12.50
CA PHE A 137 -2.29 -5.95 -13.91
C PHE A 137 -3.46 -5.71 -14.86
N LYS A 138 -4.64 -6.25 -14.55
CA LYS A 138 -5.81 -6.09 -15.41
C LYS A 138 -6.27 -4.63 -15.48
N MET A 139 -6.15 -3.87 -14.39
CA MET A 139 -6.61 -2.48 -14.31
C MET A 139 -5.61 -1.47 -14.87
N VAL A 140 -4.31 -1.74 -14.80
CA VAL A 140 -3.29 -0.84 -15.35
C VAL A 140 -3.27 -0.91 -16.87
N LYS A 141 -3.07 0.23 -17.54
CA LYS A 141 -2.92 0.32 -19.02
C LYS A 141 -1.65 -0.38 -19.51
N PRO A 142 -1.57 -0.86 -20.77
CA PRO A 142 -0.29 -1.13 -21.41
C PRO A 142 0.64 0.10 -21.30
N GLY A 143 1.92 -0.11 -20.98
CA GLY A 143 2.86 0.97 -20.67
C GLY A 143 2.68 1.62 -19.29
N GLY A 144 1.66 1.24 -18.52
CA GLY A 144 1.42 1.76 -17.17
C GLY A 144 2.22 1.03 -16.09
N GLN A 145 2.29 1.63 -14.92
CA GLN A 145 3.14 1.17 -13.82
C GLN A 145 2.31 0.70 -12.62
N VAL A 146 2.80 -0.34 -11.94
CA VAL A 146 2.22 -0.79 -10.68
C VAL A 146 3.29 -0.77 -9.60
N PHE A 147 2.95 -0.18 -8.45
CA PHE A 147 3.82 -0.09 -7.28
C PHE A 147 3.25 -0.94 -6.15
N PHE A 148 4.08 -1.80 -5.59
CA PHE A 148 3.74 -2.63 -4.43
C PHE A 148 4.65 -2.29 -3.27
N SER A 149 4.16 -2.45 -2.04
CA SER A 149 5.01 -2.55 -0.85
C SER A 149 4.45 -3.56 0.14
N THR A 150 5.33 -4.16 0.91
CA THR A 150 4.99 -5.09 1.98
C THR A 150 6.22 -5.37 2.86
N ILE A 151 6.04 -6.19 3.89
CA ILE A 151 7.08 -6.62 4.82
C ILE A 151 7.70 -7.92 4.32
N ASN A 152 9.05 -7.96 4.29
CA ASN A 152 9.80 -9.12 3.86
C ASN A 152 9.74 -10.25 4.91
N ARG A 153 9.61 -11.51 4.47
CA ARG A 153 9.59 -12.69 5.35
C ARG A 153 11.00 -13.22 5.59
N ASN A 154 11.67 -12.72 6.63
CA ASN A 154 12.97 -13.20 7.09
C ASN A 154 13.16 -12.98 8.60
N PRO A 155 14.20 -13.54 9.25
CA PRO A 155 14.43 -13.37 10.69
C PRO A 155 14.64 -11.91 11.13
N LYS A 156 15.23 -11.07 10.29
CA LYS A 156 15.46 -9.65 10.60
C LYS A 156 14.15 -8.89 10.66
N SER A 157 13.24 -9.10 9.70
CA SER A 157 11.91 -8.48 9.71
C SER A 157 11.07 -8.95 10.90
N TYR A 158 11.16 -10.23 11.28
CA TYR A 158 10.52 -10.74 12.49
C TYR A 158 10.99 -9.96 13.73
N LEU A 159 12.30 -9.77 13.86
CA LEU A 159 12.88 -9.06 15.00
C LEU A 159 12.46 -7.57 15.01
N PHE A 160 12.50 -6.90 13.87
CA PHE A 160 12.24 -5.47 13.80
C PHE A 160 10.76 -5.10 13.68
N ALA A 161 9.98 -5.76 12.83
CA ALA A 161 8.58 -5.44 12.62
C ALA A 161 7.68 -5.97 13.75
N ILE A 162 7.95 -7.17 14.29
CA ILE A 162 7.14 -7.75 15.35
C ILE A 162 7.72 -7.42 16.73
N ILE A 163 8.95 -7.87 17.03
CA ILE A 163 9.50 -7.69 18.38
C ILE A 163 9.83 -6.20 18.62
N GLY A 164 10.45 -5.52 17.65
CA GLY A 164 10.83 -4.13 17.75
C GLY A 164 9.63 -3.19 17.81
N ALA A 165 8.78 -3.22 16.78
CA ALA A 165 7.69 -2.26 16.64
C ALA A 165 6.53 -2.54 17.61
N GLU A 166 6.14 -3.80 17.81
CA GLU A 166 4.97 -4.14 18.61
C GLU A 166 5.27 -4.29 20.11
N TYR A 167 6.43 -4.86 20.48
CA TYR A 167 6.72 -5.20 21.89
C TYR A 167 7.67 -4.20 22.58
N ILE A 168 8.70 -3.71 21.90
CA ILE A 168 9.71 -2.84 22.49
C ILE A 168 9.35 -1.37 22.32
N LEU A 169 9.15 -0.92 21.08
CA LEU A 169 8.89 0.48 20.77
C LEU A 169 7.42 0.85 20.89
N LYS A 170 6.53 -0.14 20.92
CA LYS A 170 5.07 0.04 21.01
C LYS A 170 4.53 1.01 19.94
N LEU A 171 5.13 1.01 18.77
CA LEU A 171 4.71 1.84 17.63
C LEU A 171 3.42 1.32 17.01
N MET A 172 3.12 0.03 17.20
CA MET A 172 1.93 -0.65 16.67
C MET A 172 1.33 -1.58 17.73
N PRO A 173 0.01 -1.84 17.71
CA PRO A 173 -0.63 -2.81 18.60
C PRO A 173 -0.03 -4.21 18.44
N ARG A 174 -0.02 -5.00 19.51
CA ARG A 174 0.41 -6.40 19.47
C ARG A 174 -0.50 -7.22 18.57
N GLY A 175 0.09 -8.07 17.72
CA GLY A 175 -0.65 -8.92 16.79
C GLY A 175 -1.13 -8.19 15.53
N THR A 176 -0.58 -7.01 15.25
CA THR A 176 -0.81 -6.31 13.97
C THR A 176 -0.26 -7.14 12.80
N HIS A 177 0.88 -7.81 13.01
CA HIS A 177 1.55 -8.57 11.95
C HIS A 177 1.58 -10.07 12.24
N ASP A 178 1.23 -10.88 11.25
CA ASP A 178 1.48 -12.33 11.21
C ASP A 178 2.68 -12.61 10.30
N PHE A 179 3.79 -13.09 10.87
CA PHE A 179 5.00 -13.41 10.12
C PHE A 179 4.77 -14.37 8.94
N LYS A 180 3.78 -15.26 9.04
CA LYS A 180 3.44 -16.20 7.97
C LYS A 180 2.87 -15.51 6.73
N LYS A 181 2.27 -14.32 6.91
CA LYS A 181 1.68 -13.50 5.86
C LYS A 181 2.70 -12.55 5.20
N PHE A 182 3.90 -12.41 5.75
CA PHE A 182 4.97 -11.62 5.14
C PHE A 182 5.40 -12.21 3.81
N ILE A 183 5.82 -11.36 2.87
CA ILE A 183 6.05 -11.74 1.48
C ILE A 183 7.51 -11.45 1.11
N ARG A 184 8.23 -12.48 0.62
CA ARG A 184 9.61 -12.27 0.15
C ARG A 184 9.62 -11.50 -1.17
N PRO A 185 10.65 -10.66 -1.42
CA PRO A 185 10.81 -9.99 -2.72
C PRO A 185 10.78 -10.96 -3.91
N SER A 186 11.34 -12.16 -3.75
CA SER A 186 11.32 -13.19 -4.78
C SER A 186 9.92 -13.74 -5.08
N GLU A 187 9.07 -13.88 -4.07
CA GLU A 187 7.69 -14.35 -4.22
C GLU A 187 6.84 -13.29 -4.92
N LEU A 188 6.90 -12.02 -4.45
CA LEU A 188 6.20 -10.92 -5.08
C LEU A 188 6.65 -10.74 -6.54
N GLY A 189 7.97 -10.77 -6.80
CA GLY A 189 8.50 -10.70 -8.15
C GLY A 189 8.08 -11.87 -9.05
N ALA A 190 7.94 -13.08 -8.51
CA ALA A 190 7.42 -14.23 -9.26
C ALA A 190 5.94 -14.07 -9.60
N TRP A 191 5.10 -13.63 -8.65
CA TRP A 191 3.68 -13.36 -8.90
C TRP A 191 3.47 -12.22 -9.88
N ALA A 192 4.26 -11.14 -9.77
CA ALA A 192 4.21 -10.02 -10.72
C ALA A 192 4.52 -10.48 -12.14
N ARG A 193 5.61 -11.24 -12.35
CA ARG A 193 5.97 -11.80 -13.68
C ARG A 193 4.90 -12.76 -14.20
N THR A 194 4.34 -13.61 -13.34
CA THR A 194 3.26 -14.54 -13.75
C THR A 194 2.01 -13.79 -14.18
N ALA A 195 1.74 -12.62 -13.57
CA ALA A 195 0.63 -11.75 -13.97
C ALA A 195 0.90 -10.94 -15.25
N GLY A 196 2.16 -10.89 -15.76
CA GLY A 196 2.56 -10.10 -16.94
C GLY A 196 3.18 -8.75 -16.61
N LEU A 197 3.58 -8.53 -15.35
CA LEU A 197 4.26 -7.31 -14.90
C LEU A 197 5.77 -7.52 -14.88
N ALA A 198 6.53 -6.68 -15.58
CA ALA A 198 7.99 -6.66 -15.54
C ALA A 198 8.47 -5.87 -14.32
N VAL A 199 9.25 -6.50 -13.43
CA VAL A 199 9.88 -5.82 -12.29
C VAL A 199 10.99 -4.90 -12.82
N LYS A 200 10.94 -3.62 -12.50
CA LYS A 200 11.88 -2.59 -12.96
C LYS A 200 12.83 -2.10 -11.87
N ASP A 201 12.33 -1.94 -10.65
CA ASP A 201 13.12 -1.45 -9.52
C ASP A 201 12.61 -2.01 -8.20
N ILE A 202 13.50 -2.10 -7.22
CA ILE A 202 13.17 -2.49 -5.85
C ILE A 202 13.99 -1.66 -4.87
N ILE A 203 13.35 -1.14 -3.83
CA ILE A 203 14.00 -0.34 -2.80
C ILE A 203 13.46 -0.73 -1.42
N GLY A 204 14.33 -0.73 -0.42
CA GLY A 204 13.95 -0.94 0.97
C GLY A 204 13.59 0.36 1.67
N LEU A 205 12.76 0.23 2.69
CA LEU A 205 12.43 1.28 3.63
C LEU A 205 12.97 0.88 5.00
N THR A 206 13.95 1.61 5.49
CA THR A 206 14.65 1.30 6.74
C THR A 206 14.38 2.34 7.81
N TYR A 207 14.26 1.90 9.06
CA TYR A 207 14.08 2.74 10.23
C TYR A 207 15.32 2.68 11.14
N ASN A 208 15.81 3.85 11.56
CA ASN A 208 16.87 3.95 12.55
C ASN A 208 16.26 4.26 13.91
N PRO A 209 16.29 3.34 14.89
CA PRO A 209 15.65 3.54 16.20
C PRO A 209 16.36 4.61 17.06
N LEU A 210 17.65 4.89 16.82
CA LEU A 210 18.40 5.90 17.56
C LEU A 210 18.02 7.32 17.12
N THR A 211 17.91 7.54 15.81
CA THR A 211 17.55 8.85 15.25
C THR A 211 16.05 9.02 15.03
N LYS A 212 15.27 7.92 15.13
CA LYS A 212 13.84 7.85 14.84
C LYS A 212 13.47 8.30 13.42
N HIS A 213 14.36 8.09 12.46
CA HIS A 213 14.15 8.46 11.06
C HIS A 213 14.03 7.25 10.16
N TYR A 214 13.13 7.38 9.16
CA TYR A 214 13.03 6.47 8.04
C TYR A 214 13.87 6.96 6.86
N LYS A 215 14.34 6.05 6.02
CA LYS A 215 15.00 6.36 4.76
C LYS A 215 14.78 5.25 3.73
N LEU A 216 14.80 5.60 2.46
CA LEU A 216 14.92 4.65 1.37
C LEU A 216 16.38 4.18 1.24
N ALA A 217 16.59 2.89 1.06
CA ALA A 217 17.91 2.28 0.97
C ALA A 217 17.86 1.00 0.12
N ALA A 218 19.02 0.52 -0.32
CA ALA A 218 19.12 -0.77 -1.04
C ALA A 218 18.81 -2.00 -0.16
N ASP A 219 18.79 -1.84 1.18
CA ASP A 219 18.46 -2.90 2.14
C ASP A 219 16.95 -3.16 2.15
N VAL A 220 16.53 -4.28 1.55
CA VAL A 220 15.14 -4.74 1.44
C VAL A 220 14.75 -5.75 2.53
N ASP A 221 15.52 -5.89 3.58
CA ASP A 221 15.34 -6.97 4.56
C ASP A 221 14.10 -6.81 5.44
N VAL A 222 13.60 -5.59 5.69
CA VAL A 222 12.44 -5.40 6.57
C VAL A 222 11.20 -5.01 5.78
N ASN A 223 11.14 -3.81 5.25
CA ASN A 223 10.05 -3.33 4.40
C ASN A 223 10.64 -2.94 3.05
N TYR A 224 9.90 -3.17 1.97
CA TYR A 224 10.38 -2.87 0.64
C TYR A 224 9.26 -2.42 -0.30
N MET A 225 9.63 -1.67 -1.32
CA MET A 225 8.76 -1.24 -2.41
C MET A 225 9.28 -1.81 -3.73
N VAL A 226 8.36 -2.16 -4.62
CA VAL A 226 8.66 -2.69 -5.95
C VAL A 226 7.93 -1.86 -6.99
N GLN A 227 8.68 -1.40 -7.99
CA GLN A 227 8.13 -0.83 -9.22
C GLN A 227 8.02 -1.92 -10.28
N THR A 228 6.85 -2.03 -10.88
CA THR A 228 6.61 -2.92 -12.02
C THR A 228 6.03 -2.15 -13.20
N LEU A 229 6.15 -2.70 -14.38
CA LEU A 229 5.62 -2.14 -15.64
C LEU A 229 4.79 -3.20 -16.35
N ARG A 230 3.60 -2.84 -16.81
CA ARG A 230 2.87 -3.60 -17.81
C ARG A 230 3.44 -3.25 -19.18
N GLU A 231 4.16 -4.18 -19.79
CA GLU A 231 4.72 -3.97 -21.15
C GLU A 231 3.59 -3.87 -22.17
N GLU A 232 3.87 -3.25 -23.32
CA GLU A 232 2.91 -3.05 -24.41
C GLU A 232 2.46 -4.35 -25.07
#